data_c79f151b602a0f355d37ac25e631f224
#
_entry.id   c79f151b602a0f355d37ac25e631f224
#
_cell.length_a   1.000
_cell.length_b   1.000
_cell.length_c   1.000
_cell.angle_alpha   90.00
_cell.angle_beta   90.00
_cell.angle_gamma   90.00
#
_symmetry.space_group_name_H-M   'P 1'
#
loop_
_entity.id
_entity.type
_entity.pdbx_description
1 polymer ?
#
loop_
_entity_poly.entity_id
_entity_poly.type
_entity_poly.pdbx_seq_one_letter_code
_entity_poly.pdbx_strand_id
1 'polypeptide(L)'
;MTVIAVNQAVAAAKILLKMKLTPFNDKQSRESIINLLKENALPVDDIWENTLLFGFMDDDAFSGSAGLEIFGDCALIRSISIQKSLQGKGFGVILQKELEQVAQSKNIRCFYLLTTTAEEFFKKQGFMTIQRDEVPDTIRSTSEFSSVCPSSAIVMKKILVNE
;
A
#
# COMPACT_ATOMS: atom_id res chain seq x y z
N MET A 1 11.86 -2.90 33.34
CA MET A 1 10.68 -3.27 32.53
C MET A 1 9.81 -4.24 33.33
N THR A 2 8.56 -3.94 33.48
CA THR A 2 7.63 -4.85 34.13
C THR A 2 7.27 -6.01 33.22
N VAL A 3 7.01 -7.19 33.76
CA VAL A 3 6.59 -8.39 33.03
C VAL A 3 5.38 -8.14 32.13
N ILE A 4 4.48 -7.26 32.54
CA ILE A 4 3.28 -6.86 31.76
C ILE A 4 3.68 -6.17 30.45
N ALA A 5 4.63 -5.26 30.48
CA ALA A 5 5.09 -4.55 29.26
C ALA A 5 5.76 -5.50 28.26
N VAL A 6 6.53 -6.47 28.74
CA VAL A 6 7.17 -7.49 27.91
C VAL A 6 6.09 -8.38 27.26
N ASN A 7 5.10 -8.81 28.00
CA ASN A 7 4.02 -9.65 27.49
C ASN A 7 3.16 -8.92 26.43
N GLN A 8 2.90 -7.62 26.62
CA GLN A 8 2.18 -6.81 25.63
C GLN A 8 3.00 -6.64 24.33
N ALA A 9 4.31 -6.42 24.44
CA ALA A 9 5.19 -6.30 23.27
C ALA A 9 5.27 -7.62 22.48
N VAL A 10 5.36 -8.76 23.17
CA VAL A 10 5.36 -10.09 22.55
C VAL A 10 4.01 -10.39 21.85
N ALA A 11 2.90 -10.04 22.49
CA ALA A 11 1.57 -10.21 21.89
C ALA A 11 1.41 -9.34 20.65
N ALA A 12 1.83 -8.08 20.70
CA ALA A 12 1.82 -7.18 19.53
C ALA A 12 2.70 -7.70 18.40
N ALA A 13 3.90 -8.19 18.70
CA ALA A 13 4.80 -8.80 17.70
C ALA A 13 4.18 -10.05 17.06
N LYS A 14 3.48 -10.89 17.81
CA LYS A 14 2.77 -12.06 17.29
C LYS A 14 1.63 -11.67 16.34
N ILE A 15 0.88 -10.63 16.65
CA ILE A 15 -0.19 -10.10 15.79
C ILE A 15 0.43 -9.60 14.48
N LEU A 16 1.48 -8.79 14.54
CA LEU A 16 2.16 -8.25 13.36
C LEU A 16 2.72 -9.35 12.44
N LEU A 17 3.22 -10.46 12.99
CA LEU A 17 3.74 -11.60 12.22
C LEU A 17 2.64 -12.41 11.51
N LYS A 18 1.39 -12.29 11.92
CA LYS A 18 0.26 -12.99 11.29
C LYS A 18 -0.38 -12.19 10.15
N MET A 19 -0.07 -10.89 10.04
CA MET A 19 -0.66 -10.03 9.03
C MET A 19 -0.17 -10.41 7.63
N LYS A 20 -1.10 -10.62 6.71
CA LYS A 20 -0.82 -11.00 5.32
C LYS A 20 -1.66 -10.21 4.34
N LEU A 21 -1.11 -10.01 3.13
CA LEU A 21 -1.87 -9.52 1.99
C LEU A 21 -2.53 -10.69 1.26
N THR A 22 -3.84 -10.60 1.14
CA THR A 22 -4.67 -11.61 0.47
C THR A 22 -5.34 -11.00 -0.77
N PRO A 23 -5.26 -11.62 -1.96
CA PRO A 23 -5.95 -11.10 -3.14
C PRO A 23 -7.47 -11.00 -2.92
N PHE A 24 -8.02 -9.83 -3.24
CA PHE A 24 -9.46 -9.55 -3.16
C PHE A 24 -10.04 -9.46 -4.56
N ASN A 25 -10.50 -10.59 -5.10
CA ASN A 25 -10.93 -10.72 -6.49
C ASN A 25 -12.45 -10.69 -6.66
N ASP A 26 -13.21 -10.98 -5.61
CA ASP A 26 -14.68 -10.98 -5.66
C ASP A 26 -15.26 -9.61 -5.30
N LYS A 27 -16.53 -9.43 -5.66
CA LYS A 27 -17.23 -8.15 -5.46
C LYS A 27 -17.32 -7.76 -3.98
N GLN A 28 -17.65 -8.68 -3.10
CA GLN A 28 -17.84 -8.40 -1.67
C GLN A 28 -16.54 -7.96 -1.00
N SER A 29 -15.44 -8.67 -1.30
CA SER A 29 -14.11 -8.30 -0.79
C SER A 29 -13.67 -6.92 -1.27
N ARG A 30 -13.91 -6.60 -2.54
CA ARG A 30 -13.61 -5.29 -3.12
C ARG A 30 -14.44 -4.18 -2.50
N GLU A 31 -15.70 -4.43 -2.17
CA GLU A 31 -16.56 -3.46 -1.47
C GLU A 31 -16.00 -3.10 -0.09
N SER A 32 -15.41 -4.06 0.63
CA SER A 32 -14.73 -3.79 1.91
C SER A 32 -13.58 -2.80 1.74
N ILE A 33 -12.79 -2.94 0.68
CA ILE A 33 -11.72 -2.00 0.36
C ILE A 33 -12.28 -0.61 0.03
N ILE A 34 -13.30 -0.54 -0.81
CA ILE A 34 -13.92 0.74 -1.19
C ILE A 34 -14.44 1.49 0.04
N ASN A 35 -15.10 0.80 0.94
CA ASN A 35 -15.61 1.41 2.17
C ASN A 35 -14.47 1.96 3.03
N LEU A 36 -13.40 1.19 3.20
CA LEU A 36 -12.22 1.63 3.94
C LEU A 36 -11.56 2.86 3.31
N LEU A 37 -11.40 2.87 1.99
CA LEU A 37 -10.82 4.01 1.28
C LEU A 37 -11.67 5.26 1.44
N LYS A 38 -13.01 5.15 1.35
CA LYS A 38 -13.93 6.26 1.60
C LYS A 38 -13.83 6.78 3.03
N GLU A 39 -13.77 5.89 4.02
CA GLU A 39 -13.60 6.28 5.42
C GLU A 39 -12.31 7.07 5.66
N ASN A 40 -11.27 6.76 4.91
CA ASN A 40 -9.97 7.43 4.99
C ASN A 40 -9.81 8.57 3.95
N ALA A 41 -10.90 9.00 3.31
CA ALA A 41 -10.93 10.08 2.31
C ALA A 41 -9.99 9.87 1.13
N LEU A 42 -9.86 8.63 0.66
CA LEU A 42 -9.06 8.24 -0.49
C LEU A 42 -9.91 8.01 -1.73
N PRO A 43 -9.37 8.25 -2.95
CA PRO A 43 -10.11 8.06 -4.19
C PRO A 43 -10.52 6.60 -4.44
N VAL A 44 -11.71 6.40 -5.02
CA VAL A 44 -12.26 5.08 -5.34
C VAL A 44 -12.76 4.93 -6.78
N ASP A 45 -12.73 6.01 -7.58
CA ASP A 45 -13.45 6.07 -8.85
C ASP A 45 -12.91 5.16 -9.94
N ASP A 46 -11.63 4.82 -9.87
CA ASP A 46 -10.92 4.10 -10.94
C ASP A 46 -10.26 2.77 -10.50
N ILE A 47 -10.62 2.24 -9.34
CA ILE A 47 -9.95 1.05 -8.78
C ILE A 47 -10.38 -0.28 -9.43
N TRP A 48 -11.32 -0.24 -10.36
CA TRP A 48 -11.93 -1.44 -10.92
C TRP A 48 -11.14 -2.07 -12.07
N GLU A 49 -10.42 -1.26 -12.83
CA GLU A 49 -9.71 -1.70 -14.02
C GLU A 49 -8.21 -1.78 -13.76
N ASN A 50 -7.59 -2.88 -14.18
CA ASN A 50 -6.13 -3.08 -14.16
C ASN A 50 -5.47 -3.00 -12.77
N THR A 51 -6.23 -2.92 -11.69
CA THR A 51 -5.69 -2.86 -10.33
C THR A 51 -5.83 -4.22 -9.64
N LEU A 52 -4.71 -4.78 -9.21
CA LEU A 52 -4.69 -5.91 -8.30
C LEU A 52 -4.94 -5.40 -6.89
N LEU A 53 -6.04 -5.79 -6.29
CA LEU A 53 -6.42 -5.38 -4.94
C LEU A 53 -6.14 -6.48 -3.93
N PHE A 54 -5.60 -6.08 -2.78
CA PHE A 54 -5.27 -6.97 -1.68
C PHE A 54 -5.92 -6.45 -0.39
N GLY A 55 -6.53 -7.36 0.36
CA GLY A 55 -6.88 -7.10 1.76
C GLY A 55 -5.69 -7.40 2.66
N PHE A 56 -5.43 -6.52 3.61
CA PHE A 56 -4.44 -6.72 4.65
C PHE A 56 -5.14 -7.38 5.84
N MET A 57 -4.83 -8.66 6.07
CA MET A 57 -5.61 -9.54 6.93
C MET A 57 -4.81 -10.02 8.13
N ASP A 58 -5.47 -10.02 9.29
CA ASP A 58 -5.08 -10.80 10.46
C ASP A 58 -6.02 -12.00 10.54
N ASP A 59 -5.57 -13.17 10.09
CA ASP A 59 -6.42 -14.33 9.82
C ASP A 59 -7.66 -13.92 8.99
N ASP A 60 -8.86 -13.91 9.57
CA ASP A 60 -10.10 -13.51 8.90
C ASP A 60 -10.48 -12.04 9.09
N ALA A 61 -9.69 -11.27 9.87
CA ALA A 61 -10.00 -9.88 10.17
C ALA A 61 -9.38 -8.93 9.13
N PHE A 62 -10.23 -8.17 8.45
CA PHE A 62 -9.84 -7.14 7.49
C PHE A 62 -9.32 -5.90 8.22
N SER A 63 -8.07 -5.52 7.95
CA SER A 63 -7.36 -4.46 8.68
C SER A 63 -6.88 -3.32 7.78
N GLY A 64 -6.79 -3.55 6.49
CA GLY A 64 -6.29 -2.56 5.54
C GLY A 64 -6.36 -3.04 4.11
N SER A 65 -5.81 -2.24 3.20
CA SER A 65 -5.77 -2.54 1.77
C SER A 65 -4.49 -2.10 1.12
N ALA A 66 -4.19 -2.69 -0.02
CA ALA A 66 -3.17 -2.24 -0.96
C ALA A 66 -3.61 -2.57 -2.39
N GLY A 67 -3.14 -1.79 -3.35
CA GLY A 67 -3.38 -2.02 -4.77
C GLY A 67 -2.11 -1.87 -5.58
N LEU A 68 -2.00 -2.67 -6.64
CA LEU A 68 -0.92 -2.62 -7.61
C LEU A 68 -1.47 -2.54 -9.02
N GLU A 69 -0.98 -1.59 -9.80
CA GLU A 69 -1.07 -1.60 -11.26
C GLU A 69 0.30 -1.95 -11.84
N ILE A 70 0.39 -3.01 -12.62
CA ILE A 70 1.67 -3.55 -13.12
C ILE A 70 1.96 -3.03 -14.52
N PHE A 71 3.17 -2.50 -14.70
CA PHE A 71 3.70 -1.97 -15.95
C PHE A 71 5.08 -2.58 -16.22
N GLY A 72 5.11 -3.74 -16.88
CA GLY A 72 6.37 -4.48 -17.09
C GLY A 72 6.97 -4.93 -15.76
N ASP A 73 8.18 -4.45 -15.46
CA ASP A 73 8.89 -4.75 -14.22
C ASP A 73 8.73 -3.68 -13.13
N CYS A 74 7.86 -2.70 -13.34
CA CYS A 74 7.50 -1.69 -12.35
C CYS A 74 6.00 -1.76 -12.01
N ALA A 75 5.63 -1.25 -10.85
CA ALA A 75 4.24 -1.16 -10.45
C ALA A 75 3.93 0.21 -9.83
N LEU A 76 2.74 0.70 -10.09
CA LEU A 76 2.16 1.82 -9.39
C LEU A 76 1.43 1.30 -8.16
N ILE A 77 1.87 1.74 -6.98
CA ILE A 77 1.18 1.46 -5.71
C ILE A 77 0.05 2.46 -5.55
N ARG A 78 -1.10 1.96 -5.16
CA ARG A 78 -2.26 2.77 -4.87
C ARG A 78 -3.14 2.11 -3.82
N SER A 79 -4.17 2.81 -3.36
CA SER A 79 -5.21 2.25 -2.47
C SER A 79 -4.63 1.65 -1.17
N ILE A 80 -3.51 2.21 -0.68
CA ILE A 80 -2.94 1.84 0.59
C ILE A 80 -3.72 2.52 1.71
N SER A 81 -4.28 1.71 2.59
CA SER A 81 -5.07 2.20 3.70
C SER A 81 -5.04 1.22 4.87
N ILE A 82 -5.10 1.77 6.08
CA ILE A 82 -5.19 1.00 7.33
C ILE A 82 -6.43 1.51 8.08
N GLN A 83 -7.17 0.62 8.70
CA GLN A 83 -8.28 1.01 9.56
C GLN A 83 -7.82 2.01 10.63
N LYS A 84 -8.65 3.03 10.91
CA LYS A 84 -8.31 4.12 11.83
C LYS A 84 -7.88 3.63 13.21
N SER A 85 -8.54 2.59 13.73
CA SER A 85 -8.21 1.99 15.03
C SER A 85 -6.81 1.36 15.09
N LEU A 86 -6.20 1.06 13.94
CA LEU A 86 -4.90 0.40 13.80
C LEU A 86 -3.79 1.35 13.35
N GLN A 87 -4.10 2.58 13.01
CA GLN A 87 -3.12 3.57 12.59
C GLN A 87 -2.18 3.96 13.74
N GLY A 88 -0.92 4.27 13.42
CA GLY A 88 0.08 4.66 14.41
C GLY A 88 0.65 3.51 15.25
N LYS A 89 0.38 2.25 14.89
CA LYS A 89 0.80 1.06 15.64
C LYS A 89 1.81 0.17 14.88
N GLY A 90 2.37 0.66 13.77
CA GLY A 90 3.37 -0.06 12.97
C GLY A 90 2.78 -0.97 11.88
N PHE A 91 1.47 -1.04 11.69
CA PHE A 91 0.84 -1.89 10.68
C PHE A 91 1.17 -1.45 9.25
N GLY A 92 1.35 -0.15 9.00
CA GLY A 92 1.75 0.36 7.68
C GLY A 92 3.12 -0.15 7.23
N VAL A 93 4.07 -0.27 8.15
CA VAL A 93 5.40 -0.84 7.87
C VAL A 93 5.28 -2.31 7.46
N ILE A 94 4.45 -3.09 8.15
CA ILE A 94 4.24 -4.51 7.82
C ILE A 94 3.52 -4.65 6.47
N LEU A 95 2.50 -3.84 6.23
CA LEU A 95 1.80 -3.82 4.95
C LEU A 95 2.78 -3.55 3.79
N GLN A 96 3.66 -2.56 3.93
CA GLN A 96 4.66 -2.23 2.92
C GLN A 96 5.61 -3.41 2.66
N LYS A 97 6.09 -4.08 3.70
CA LYS A 97 6.96 -5.27 3.56
C LYS A 97 6.24 -6.42 2.85
N GLU A 98 5.00 -6.70 3.22
CA GLU A 98 4.19 -7.74 2.55
C GLU A 98 3.97 -7.39 1.07
N LEU A 99 3.72 -6.11 0.76
CA LEU A 99 3.56 -5.66 -0.62
C LEU A 99 4.83 -5.83 -1.44
N GLU A 100 6.00 -5.57 -0.86
CA GLU A 100 7.29 -5.82 -1.50
C GLU A 100 7.50 -7.31 -1.80
N GLN A 101 7.11 -8.19 -0.89
CA GLN A 101 7.18 -9.64 -1.12
C GLN A 101 6.25 -10.09 -2.26
N VAL A 102 5.04 -9.56 -2.31
CA VAL A 102 4.11 -9.81 -3.43
C VAL A 102 4.72 -9.34 -4.75
N ALA A 103 5.29 -8.15 -4.77
CA ALA A 103 5.92 -7.58 -5.97
C ALA A 103 7.12 -8.43 -6.44
N GLN A 104 7.98 -8.83 -5.51
CA GLN A 104 9.13 -9.69 -5.83
C GLN A 104 8.70 -11.03 -6.42
N SER A 105 7.62 -11.64 -5.90
CA SER A 105 7.05 -12.88 -6.46
C SER A 105 6.53 -12.72 -7.89
N LYS A 106 6.26 -11.48 -8.31
CA LYS A 106 5.80 -11.12 -9.67
C LYS A 106 6.91 -10.51 -10.54
N ASN A 107 8.17 -10.58 -10.09
CA ASN A 107 9.33 -9.99 -10.77
C ASN A 107 9.25 -8.47 -10.95
N ILE A 108 8.56 -7.78 -10.06
CA ILE A 108 8.52 -6.32 -10.00
C ILE A 108 9.80 -5.82 -9.34
N ARG A 109 10.45 -4.85 -9.97
CA ARG A 109 11.74 -4.29 -9.54
C ARG A 109 11.67 -2.87 -9.05
N CYS A 110 10.61 -2.16 -9.34
CA CYS A 110 10.43 -0.81 -8.83
C CYS A 110 8.97 -0.47 -8.57
N PHE A 111 8.79 0.39 -7.59
CA PHE A 111 7.50 0.99 -7.24
C PHE A 111 7.48 2.47 -7.54
N TYR A 112 6.34 2.94 -8.01
CA TYR A 112 5.96 4.35 -8.05
C TYR A 112 4.70 4.55 -7.22
N LEU A 113 4.56 5.72 -6.63
CA LEU A 113 3.34 6.14 -5.95
C LEU A 113 3.16 7.66 -6.00
N LEU A 114 1.95 8.09 -5.73
CA LEU A 114 1.58 9.48 -5.51
C LEU A 114 1.02 9.61 -4.10
N THR A 115 1.45 10.62 -3.37
CA THR A 115 0.95 10.90 -2.02
C THR A 115 0.79 12.40 -1.78
N THR A 116 -0.23 12.78 -1.02
CA THR A 116 -0.43 14.15 -0.56
C THR A 116 -0.07 14.34 0.92
N THR A 117 -0.04 13.25 1.69
CA THR A 117 0.05 13.32 3.15
C THR A 117 1.09 12.41 3.79
N ALA A 118 1.64 11.44 3.04
CA ALA A 118 2.46 10.36 3.61
C ALA A 118 3.92 10.34 3.12
N GLU A 119 4.43 11.48 2.64
CA GLU A 119 5.79 11.57 2.11
C GLU A 119 6.84 11.08 3.13
N GLU A 120 6.76 11.53 4.37
CA GLU A 120 7.71 11.15 5.42
C GLU A 120 7.63 9.66 5.76
N PHE A 121 6.43 9.09 5.78
CA PHE A 121 6.27 7.66 5.97
C PHE A 121 6.98 6.86 4.88
N PHE A 122 6.74 7.19 3.61
CA PHE A 122 7.36 6.47 2.50
C PHE A 122 8.86 6.71 2.39
N LYS A 123 9.36 7.88 2.74
CA LYS A 123 10.82 8.11 2.86
C LYS A 123 11.46 7.13 3.83
N LYS A 124 10.85 6.90 4.99
CA LYS A 124 11.33 5.92 5.98
C LYS A 124 11.26 4.49 5.46
N GLN A 125 10.39 4.20 4.49
CA GLN A 125 10.30 2.90 3.82
C GLN A 125 11.26 2.77 2.62
N GLY A 126 12.13 3.73 2.40
CA GLY A 126 13.16 3.68 1.35
C GLY A 126 12.73 4.29 0.01
N PHE A 127 11.61 4.99 -0.05
CA PHE A 127 11.20 5.72 -1.25
C PHE A 127 11.95 7.06 -1.36
N MET A 128 12.14 7.49 -2.59
CA MET A 128 12.71 8.79 -2.94
C MET A 128 11.68 9.63 -3.65
N THR A 129 11.62 10.93 -3.33
CA THR A 129 10.84 11.90 -4.11
C THR A 129 11.51 12.14 -5.45
N ILE A 130 10.73 12.07 -6.52
CA ILE A 130 11.18 12.34 -7.89
C ILE A 130 10.28 13.37 -8.57
N GLN A 131 10.72 13.87 -9.73
CA GLN A 131 9.91 14.74 -10.58
C GLN A 131 8.90 13.93 -11.40
N ARG A 132 7.76 14.52 -11.76
CA ARG A 132 6.74 13.84 -12.57
C ARG A 132 7.26 13.41 -13.94
N ASP A 133 8.14 14.19 -14.55
CA ASP A 133 8.73 13.88 -15.86
C ASP A 133 9.73 12.71 -15.84
N GLU A 134 10.18 12.29 -14.66
CA GLU A 134 11.01 11.10 -14.48
C GLU A 134 10.21 9.79 -14.46
N VAL A 135 8.88 9.87 -14.42
CA VAL A 135 7.99 8.70 -14.42
C VAL A 135 7.75 8.23 -15.86
N PRO A 136 7.79 6.92 -16.14
CA PRO A 136 7.47 6.40 -17.48
C PRO A 136 6.10 6.85 -17.98
N ASP A 137 5.99 7.11 -19.29
CA ASP A 137 4.75 7.60 -19.91
C ASP A 137 3.56 6.67 -19.66
N THR A 138 3.78 5.36 -19.66
CA THR A 138 2.75 4.36 -19.39
C THR A 138 2.11 4.54 -18.01
N ILE A 139 2.91 4.91 -17.00
CA ILE A 139 2.43 5.17 -15.63
C ILE A 139 1.82 6.57 -15.53
N ARG A 140 2.43 7.59 -16.17
CA ARG A 140 1.87 8.95 -16.20
C ARG A 140 0.50 9.03 -16.89
N SER A 141 0.22 8.11 -17.80
CA SER A 141 -1.06 8.04 -18.52
C SER A 141 -2.18 7.40 -17.70
N THR A 142 -1.89 6.85 -16.53
CA THR A 142 -2.89 6.26 -15.64
C THR A 142 -3.86 7.33 -15.11
N SER A 143 -5.06 6.91 -14.73
CA SER A 143 -6.05 7.79 -14.11
C SER A 143 -5.56 8.38 -12.79
N GLU A 144 -4.75 7.65 -12.04
CA GLU A 144 -4.11 8.10 -10.80
C GLU A 144 -3.30 9.39 -11.03
N PHE A 145 -2.48 9.42 -12.07
CA PHE A 145 -1.66 10.59 -12.43
C PHE A 145 -2.44 11.67 -13.16
N SER A 146 -3.41 11.31 -13.99
CA SER A 146 -4.07 12.26 -14.88
C SER A 146 -5.28 12.96 -14.26
N SER A 147 -6.02 12.30 -13.36
CA SER A 147 -7.30 12.83 -12.88
C SER A 147 -7.64 12.56 -11.43
N VAL A 148 -7.17 11.44 -10.87
CA VAL A 148 -7.57 11.01 -9.51
C VAL A 148 -6.79 11.73 -8.43
N CYS A 149 -5.48 11.87 -8.58
CA CYS A 149 -4.63 12.59 -7.65
C CYS A 149 -4.43 14.06 -8.07
N PRO A 150 -4.39 15.01 -7.10
CA PRO A 150 -4.10 16.42 -7.42
C PRO A 150 -2.73 16.59 -8.05
N SER A 151 -2.55 17.64 -8.86
CA SER A 151 -1.26 18.00 -9.44
C SER A 151 -0.19 18.32 -8.39
N SER A 152 -0.62 18.68 -7.18
CA SER A 152 0.26 18.93 -6.01
C SER A 152 0.74 17.66 -5.32
N ALA A 153 0.23 16.48 -5.68
CA ALA A 153 0.68 15.22 -5.09
C ALA A 153 2.16 14.98 -5.38
N ILE A 154 2.85 14.48 -4.37
CA ILE A 154 4.27 14.16 -4.46
C ILE A 154 4.43 12.79 -5.10
N VAL A 155 5.33 12.70 -6.07
CA VAL A 155 5.69 11.45 -6.76
C VAL A 155 6.89 10.83 -6.08
N MET A 156 6.79 9.55 -5.78
CA MET A 156 7.86 8.82 -5.13
C MET A 156 8.17 7.51 -5.86
N LYS A 157 9.42 7.07 -5.74
CA LYS A 157 9.94 5.85 -6.36
C LYS A 157 10.76 5.05 -5.37
N LYS A 158 10.65 3.74 -5.42
CA LYS A 158 11.54 2.80 -4.72
C LYS A 158 12.03 1.73 -5.67
N ILE A 159 13.35 1.49 -5.68
CA ILE A 159 13.95 0.33 -6.34
C ILE A 159 13.91 -0.83 -5.35
N LEU A 160 13.35 -1.96 -5.77
CA LEU A 160 13.31 -3.17 -4.98
C LEU A 160 14.60 -3.96 -5.19
N VAL A 161 15.29 -4.26 -4.09
CA VAL A 161 16.51 -5.09 -4.14
C VAL A 161 16.08 -6.55 -4.09
N ASN A 162 16.40 -7.29 -5.14
CA ASN A 162 16.26 -8.75 -5.12
C ASN A 162 17.42 -9.33 -4.31
N GLU A 163 17.11 -9.88 -3.16
CA GLU A 163 18.04 -10.69 -2.42
C GLU A 163 18.11 -12.11 -3.02
#